data_07efded17ba505d1b43cb1b8479f8e8a
#
_entry.id   07efded17ba505d1b43cb1b8479f8e8a
#
_cell.length_a   1.000
_cell.length_b   1.000
_cell.length_c   1.000
_cell.angle_alpha   90.00
_cell.angle_beta   90.00
_cell.angle_gamma   90.00
#
_symmetry.space_group_name_H-M   'P 1'
#
loop_
_entity.id
_entity.type
_entity.pdbx_description
1 polymer ?
#
loop_
_entity_poly.entity_id
_entity_poly.type
_entity_poly.pdbx_seq_one_letter_code
_entity_poly.pdbx_strand_id
1 'polypeptide(L)'
;LSVGESRADTFRIAKHIAERMPADKPRYFMGGGMPEEIVYYVSVGVDMFDCVLPTRNARHGQLFTWAGEPSACVKEAFSRAQEGAADTRIAEALYRKIQITNEPFTSDLSPIDQFNDVATSQTYTKAYLHHLFKAGEFLGMRLATAQNLRFYMRMMEELRKLL
;
A
#
# COMPACT_ATOMS: atom_id res chain seq x y z
N LEU A 1 -9.21 9.71 15.18
CA LEU A 1 -8.82 9.93 13.78
C LEU A 1 -9.47 8.88 12.88
N SER A 2 -9.60 9.18 11.59
CA SER A 2 -10.24 8.32 10.57
C SER A 2 -11.75 8.06 10.80
N VAL A 3 -12.48 9.04 11.34
CA VAL A 3 -13.92 8.97 11.61
C VAL A 3 -14.74 10.01 10.84
N GLY A 4 -14.22 10.52 9.73
CA GLY A 4 -14.96 11.43 8.83
C GLY A 4 -14.33 12.80 8.63
N GLU A 5 -13.23 13.10 9.31
CA GLU A 5 -12.42 14.31 9.04
C GLU A 5 -11.73 14.25 7.68
N SER A 6 -11.33 15.43 7.17
CA SER A 6 -10.56 15.50 5.94
C SER A 6 -9.18 14.87 6.11
N ARG A 7 -8.59 14.35 5.01
CA ARG A 7 -7.25 13.77 5.02
C ARG A 7 -6.19 14.76 5.52
N ALA A 8 -6.30 16.02 5.11
CA ALA A 8 -5.42 17.08 5.55
C ALA A 8 -5.50 17.32 7.08
N ASP A 9 -6.70 17.27 7.65
CA ASP A 9 -6.90 17.38 9.09
C ASP A 9 -6.33 16.17 9.83
N THR A 10 -6.55 14.96 9.30
CA THR A 10 -5.99 13.73 9.86
C THR A 10 -4.47 13.82 9.94
N PHE A 11 -3.82 14.25 8.87
CA PHE A 11 -2.36 14.41 8.81
C PHE A 11 -1.86 15.46 9.79
N ARG A 12 -2.50 16.62 9.83
CA ARG A 12 -2.17 17.71 10.75
C ARG A 12 -2.28 17.28 12.22
N ILE A 13 -3.37 16.57 12.57
CA ILE A 13 -3.61 16.08 13.93
C ILE A 13 -2.64 14.96 14.29
N ALA A 14 -2.37 14.02 13.38
CA ALA A 14 -1.42 12.94 13.61
C ALA A 14 -0.01 13.48 13.92
N LYS A 15 0.47 14.44 13.13
CA LYS A 15 1.74 15.12 13.39
C LYS A 15 1.76 15.79 14.75
N HIS A 16 0.72 16.60 15.07
CA HIS A 16 0.61 17.29 16.33
C HIS A 16 0.64 16.36 17.55
N ILE A 17 -0.01 15.19 17.43
CA ILE A 17 -0.02 14.20 18.51
C ILE A 17 1.34 13.50 18.59
N ALA A 18 1.89 13.05 17.47
CA ALA A 18 3.17 12.33 17.43
C ALA A 18 4.31 13.15 18.07
N GLU A 19 4.37 14.45 17.81
CA GLU A 19 5.34 15.37 18.42
C GLU A 19 5.25 15.47 19.96
N ARG A 20 4.12 15.07 20.54
CA ARG A 20 3.85 15.13 22.00
C ARG A 20 3.85 13.80 22.69
N MET A 21 3.90 12.72 21.93
CA MET A 21 4.03 11.38 22.50
C MET A 21 5.47 11.09 22.90
N PRO A 22 5.70 10.25 23.92
CA PRO A 22 7.04 9.84 24.33
C PRO A 22 7.84 9.28 23.15
N ALA A 23 9.08 9.74 22.98
CA ALA A 23 9.93 9.28 21.87
C ALA A 23 10.56 7.89 22.14
N ASP A 24 10.60 7.48 23.41
CA ASP A 24 11.14 6.19 23.85
C ASP A 24 10.11 5.06 23.90
N LYS A 25 8.88 5.31 23.42
CA LYS A 25 7.79 4.33 23.39
C LYS A 25 7.25 4.17 21.97
N PRO A 26 6.82 2.95 21.59
CA PRO A 26 6.16 2.73 20.29
C PRO A 26 4.88 3.55 20.18
N ARG A 27 4.72 4.20 19.03
CA ARG A 27 3.52 4.99 18.70
C ARG A 27 2.66 4.21 17.73
N TYR A 28 1.45 3.91 18.15
CA TYR A 28 0.51 3.10 17.40
C TYR A 28 -0.63 3.95 16.84
N PHE A 29 -0.91 3.78 15.53
CA PHE A 29 -2.03 4.40 14.85
C PHE A 29 -3.05 3.33 14.43
N MET A 30 -4.22 3.35 15.06
CA MET A 30 -5.31 2.42 14.77
C MET A 30 -6.09 2.84 13.53
N GLY A 31 -6.32 1.91 12.59
CA GLY A 31 -7.23 2.07 11.47
C GLY A 31 -6.70 2.87 10.27
N GLY A 32 -5.49 3.39 10.31
CA GLY A 32 -4.82 4.00 9.15
C GLY A 32 -4.28 2.90 8.22
N GLY A 33 -4.60 2.96 6.93
CA GLY A 33 -4.29 1.81 6.09
C GLY A 33 -3.98 2.03 4.63
N MET A 34 -4.22 3.20 4.08
CA MET A 34 -3.75 3.49 2.72
C MET A 34 -2.22 3.59 2.71
N PRO A 35 -1.54 3.07 1.68
CA PRO A 35 -0.07 3.07 1.66
C PRO A 35 0.55 4.46 1.84
N GLU A 36 0.00 5.48 1.19
CA GLU A 36 0.44 6.87 1.30
C GLU A 36 0.24 7.44 2.70
N GLU A 37 -0.82 7.03 3.41
CA GLU A 37 -1.05 7.43 4.80
C GLU A 37 0.01 6.84 5.72
N ILE A 38 0.31 5.55 5.55
CA ILE A 38 1.34 4.86 6.35
C ILE A 38 2.69 5.54 6.15
N VAL A 39 3.07 5.85 4.89
CA VAL A 39 4.32 6.57 4.61
C VAL A 39 4.35 7.91 5.33
N TYR A 40 3.26 8.68 5.27
CA TYR A 40 3.17 9.96 5.96
C TYR A 40 3.28 9.78 7.49
N TYR A 41 2.53 8.86 8.07
CA TYR A 41 2.56 8.66 9.53
C TYR A 41 3.93 8.19 10.03
N VAL A 42 4.61 7.33 9.28
CA VAL A 42 6.00 6.96 9.59
C VAL A 42 6.92 8.18 9.54
N SER A 43 6.75 9.07 8.56
CA SER A 43 7.57 10.29 8.44
C SER A 43 7.41 11.27 9.61
N VAL A 44 6.30 11.19 10.34
CA VAL A 44 6.05 11.99 11.54
C VAL A 44 6.24 11.22 12.86
N GLY A 45 6.77 10.00 12.79
CA GLY A 45 7.21 9.22 13.95
C GLY A 45 6.18 8.23 14.50
N VAL A 46 5.25 7.72 13.70
CA VAL A 46 4.38 6.60 14.06
C VAL A 46 5.05 5.29 13.67
N ASP A 47 5.03 4.29 14.56
CA ASP A 47 5.79 3.05 14.42
C ASP A 47 4.94 1.84 14.03
N MET A 48 3.66 1.82 14.42
CA MET A 48 2.81 0.63 14.35
C MET A 48 1.44 0.96 13.77
N PHE A 49 0.93 0.04 12.94
CA PHE A 49 -0.35 0.15 12.26
C PHE A 49 -1.08 -1.18 12.24
N ASP A 50 -2.40 -1.13 12.19
CA ASP A 50 -3.24 -2.24 11.77
C ASP A 50 -4.24 -1.77 10.71
N CYS A 51 -4.50 -2.60 9.72
CA CYS A 51 -5.55 -2.31 8.75
C CYS A 51 -6.01 -3.57 8.02
N VAL A 52 -7.24 -3.53 7.55
CA VAL A 52 -7.85 -4.61 6.77
C VAL A 52 -7.68 -4.44 5.26
N LEU A 53 -7.16 -3.27 4.81
CA LEU A 53 -7.15 -2.90 3.38
C LEU A 53 -6.42 -3.89 2.48
N PRO A 54 -5.24 -4.44 2.82
CA PRO A 54 -4.54 -5.36 1.94
C PRO A 54 -5.42 -6.56 1.56
N THR A 55 -6.02 -7.21 2.55
CA THR A 55 -6.83 -8.41 2.35
C THR A 55 -8.25 -8.07 1.87
N ARG A 56 -8.86 -7.02 2.39
CA ARG A 56 -10.19 -6.57 1.99
C ARG A 56 -10.22 -6.18 0.51
N ASN A 57 -9.30 -5.33 0.08
CA ASN A 57 -9.22 -4.89 -1.31
C ASN A 57 -8.91 -6.07 -2.25
N ALA A 58 -8.00 -6.96 -1.85
CA ALA A 58 -7.67 -8.16 -2.61
C ALA A 58 -8.89 -9.04 -2.89
N ARG A 59 -9.75 -9.28 -1.89
CA ARG A 59 -10.98 -10.08 -2.08
C ARG A 59 -11.95 -9.47 -3.10
N HIS A 60 -11.86 -8.16 -3.32
CA HIS A 60 -12.66 -7.44 -4.32
C HIS A 60 -11.89 -7.18 -5.63
N GLY A 61 -10.74 -7.84 -5.82
CA GLY A 61 -9.95 -7.73 -7.03
C GLY A 61 -9.15 -6.42 -7.17
N GLN A 62 -9.02 -5.64 -6.09
CA GLN A 62 -8.21 -4.44 -6.09
C GLN A 62 -6.80 -4.74 -5.59
N LEU A 63 -5.80 -4.47 -6.44
CA LEU A 63 -4.39 -4.72 -6.16
C LEU A 63 -3.61 -3.42 -6.03
N PHE A 64 -2.61 -3.46 -5.15
CA PHE A 64 -1.55 -2.47 -5.07
C PHE A 64 -0.32 -3.04 -5.78
N THR A 65 0.12 -2.39 -6.86
CA THR A 65 1.33 -2.76 -7.60
C THR A 65 2.36 -1.64 -7.50
N TRP A 66 3.62 -1.98 -7.49
CA TRP A 66 4.69 -0.98 -7.40
C TRP A 66 4.70 -0.05 -8.62
N ALA A 67 4.96 1.23 -8.38
CA ALA A 67 5.13 2.22 -9.46
C ALA A 67 6.46 2.03 -10.21
N GLY A 68 7.42 1.35 -9.59
CA GLY A 68 8.76 1.08 -10.07
C GLY A 68 9.51 0.21 -9.06
N GLU A 69 10.82 0.32 -9.00
CA GLU A 69 11.65 -0.41 -8.03
C GLU A 69 11.27 0.00 -6.60
N PRO A 70 10.95 -0.96 -5.68
CA PRO A 70 10.38 -0.67 -4.36
C PRO A 70 11.19 0.29 -3.50
N SER A 71 12.51 0.14 -3.44
CA SER A 71 13.35 1.02 -2.61
C SER A 71 13.34 2.46 -3.11
N ALA A 72 13.36 2.66 -4.44
CA ALA A 72 13.28 3.98 -5.05
C ALA A 72 11.91 4.61 -4.82
N CYS A 73 10.82 3.83 -5.02
CA CYS A 73 9.45 4.29 -4.80
C CYS A 73 9.22 4.73 -3.35
N VAL A 74 9.66 3.93 -2.38
CA VAL A 74 9.49 4.24 -0.96
C VAL A 74 10.31 5.45 -0.56
N LYS A 75 11.57 5.56 -1.03
CA LYS A 75 12.42 6.72 -0.76
C LYS A 75 11.81 8.01 -1.28
N GLU A 76 11.33 8.02 -2.51
CA GLU A 76 10.67 9.17 -3.12
C GLU A 76 9.37 9.54 -2.39
N ALA A 77 8.52 8.56 -2.09
CA ALA A 77 7.28 8.78 -1.35
C ALA A 77 7.55 9.35 0.06
N PHE A 78 8.58 8.85 0.75
CA PHE A 78 8.97 9.32 2.07
C PHE A 78 9.50 10.76 2.04
N SER A 79 10.34 11.12 1.04
CA SER A 79 10.80 12.50 0.84
C SER A 79 9.62 13.45 0.63
N ARG A 80 8.67 13.09 -0.24
CA ARG A 80 7.45 13.88 -0.47
C ARG A 80 6.62 14.05 0.80
N ALA A 81 6.52 13.01 1.62
CA ALA A 81 5.80 13.08 2.90
C ALA A 81 6.47 14.06 3.87
N GLN A 82 7.79 14.04 3.98
CA GLN A 82 8.55 14.97 4.81
C GLN A 82 8.42 16.44 4.34
N GLU A 83 8.31 16.65 3.03
CA GLU A 83 8.08 17.96 2.41
C GLU A 83 6.63 18.47 2.59
N GLY A 84 5.74 17.64 3.16
CA GLY A 84 4.34 17.99 3.36
C GLY A 84 3.49 17.92 2.09
N ALA A 85 3.89 17.06 1.14
CA ALA A 85 3.11 16.86 -0.08
C ALA A 85 1.73 16.28 0.20
N ALA A 86 0.77 16.56 -0.68
CA ALA A 86 -0.55 15.94 -0.63
C ALA A 86 -0.46 14.41 -0.78
N ASP A 87 -1.41 13.68 -0.18
CA ASP A 87 -1.49 12.22 -0.21
C ASP A 87 -1.43 11.64 -1.63
N THR A 88 -2.10 12.29 -2.59
CA THR A 88 -2.08 11.89 -4.00
C THR A 88 -0.67 11.87 -4.59
N ARG A 89 0.17 12.85 -4.27
CA ARG A 89 1.56 12.92 -4.74
C ARG A 89 2.44 11.83 -4.11
N ILE A 90 2.18 11.49 -2.84
CA ILE A 90 2.87 10.38 -2.16
C ILE A 90 2.45 9.06 -2.82
N ALA A 91 1.15 8.85 -3.05
CA ALA A 91 0.62 7.66 -3.70
C ALA A 91 1.20 7.45 -5.11
N GLU A 92 1.25 8.51 -5.93
CA GLU A 92 1.79 8.47 -7.30
C GLU A 92 3.25 8.01 -7.35
N ALA A 93 4.07 8.38 -6.36
CA ALA A 93 5.44 7.93 -6.27
C ALA A 93 5.55 6.45 -5.88
N LEU A 94 4.59 5.96 -5.07
CA LEU A 94 4.71 4.68 -4.38
C LEU A 94 4.13 3.52 -5.20
N TYR A 95 2.90 3.67 -5.74
CA TYR A 95 2.17 2.54 -6.30
C TYR A 95 1.17 2.91 -7.40
N ARG A 96 0.67 1.86 -8.08
CA ARG A 96 -0.52 1.91 -8.93
C ARG A 96 -1.60 1.03 -8.33
N LYS A 97 -2.83 1.52 -8.33
CA LYS A 97 -4.00 0.77 -7.91
C LYS A 97 -4.72 0.24 -9.14
N ILE A 98 -4.83 -1.08 -9.25
CA ILE A 98 -5.51 -1.73 -10.37
C ILE A 98 -6.72 -2.52 -9.88
N GLN A 99 -7.79 -2.52 -10.68
CA GLN A 99 -8.96 -3.36 -10.47
C GLN A 99 -8.90 -4.51 -11.47
N ILE A 100 -8.45 -5.66 -11.02
CA ILE A 100 -8.14 -6.81 -11.89
C ILE A 100 -9.35 -7.33 -12.68
N THR A 101 -10.55 -7.05 -12.21
CA THR A 101 -11.80 -7.46 -12.88
C THR A 101 -12.15 -6.59 -14.11
N ASN A 102 -11.41 -5.49 -14.36
CA ASN A 102 -11.63 -4.62 -15.50
C ASN A 102 -11.17 -5.27 -16.80
N GLU A 103 -11.84 -4.92 -17.91
CA GLU A 103 -11.66 -5.50 -19.25
C GLU A 103 -10.21 -5.45 -19.78
N PRO A 104 -9.43 -4.37 -19.60
CA PRO A 104 -8.05 -4.33 -20.10
C PRO A 104 -7.17 -5.49 -19.65
N PHE A 105 -7.49 -6.13 -18.52
CA PHE A 105 -6.71 -7.25 -17.98
C PHE A 105 -7.10 -8.60 -18.56
N THR A 106 -8.15 -8.68 -19.40
CA THR A 106 -8.62 -9.95 -20.02
C THR A 106 -7.52 -10.62 -20.85
N SER A 107 -6.68 -9.84 -21.52
CA SER A 107 -5.59 -10.33 -22.39
C SER A 107 -4.20 -9.86 -21.97
N ASP A 108 -4.05 -9.26 -20.78
CA ASP A 108 -2.76 -8.79 -20.27
C ASP A 108 -1.92 -9.97 -19.74
N LEU A 109 -1.00 -10.46 -20.57
CA LEU A 109 -0.09 -11.57 -20.25
C LEU A 109 1.12 -11.14 -19.43
N SER A 110 1.23 -9.88 -19.04
CA SER A 110 2.30 -9.44 -18.14
C SER A 110 2.11 -9.99 -16.72
N PRO A 111 3.18 -10.13 -15.93
CA PRO A 111 3.11 -10.53 -14.53
C PRO A 111 2.14 -9.65 -13.74
N ILE A 112 1.57 -10.18 -12.66
CA ILE A 112 0.71 -9.38 -11.75
C ILE A 112 1.45 -8.13 -11.30
N ASP A 113 2.71 -8.29 -10.85
CA ASP A 113 3.60 -7.19 -10.51
C ASP A 113 5.07 -7.66 -10.64
N GLN A 114 5.79 -7.11 -11.59
CA GLN A 114 7.20 -7.49 -11.85
C GLN A 114 8.15 -7.08 -10.73
N PHE A 115 7.77 -6.10 -9.91
CA PHE A 115 8.59 -5.59 -8.82
C PHE A 115 8.27 -6.21 -7.46
N ASN A 116 7.17 -6.95 -7.36
CA ASN A 116 6.82 -7.68 -6.15
C ASN A 116 7.59 -9.00 -6.09
N ASP A 117 8.30 -9.24 -5.00
CA ASP A 117 9.20 -10.38 -4.83
C ASP A 117 8.50 -11.68 -4.38
N VAL A 118 7.18 -11.68 -4.23
CA VAL A 118 6.43 -12.92 -4.04
C VAL A 118 6.35 -13.68 -5.37
N ALA A 119 6.76 -14.95 -5.37
CA ALA A 119 6.87 -15.76 -6.59
C ALA A 119 5.57 -15.78 -7.42
N THR A 120 4.41 -15.84 -6.76
CA THR A 120 3.10 -15.85 -7.44
C THR A 120 2.85 -14.59 -8.26
N SER A 121 3.33 -13.42 -7.84
CA SER A 121 3.13 -12.15 -8.56
C SER A 121 3.99 -12.06 -9.82
N GLN A 122 5.09 -12.78 -9.87
CA GLN A 122 5.97 -12.85 -11.03
C GLN A 122 5.61 -13.99 -11.98
N THR A 123 5.06 -15.10 -11.46
CA THR A 123 4.73 -16.30 -12.24
C THR A 123 3.36 -16.21 -12.92
N TYR A 124 2.36 -15.68 -12.23
CA TYR A 124 1.01 -15.57 -12.79
C TYR A 124 0.79 -14.23 -13.50
N THR A 125 0.03 -14.30 -14.60
CA THR A 125 -0.31 -13.12 -15.40
C THR A 125 -1.56 -12.41 -14.86
N LYS A 126 -1.70 -11.15 -15.22
CA LYS A 126 -2.93 -10.38 -14.93
C LYS A 126 -4.14 -11.01 -15.62
N ALA A 127 -4.00 -11.51 -16.87
CA ALA A 127 -5.08 -12.20 -17.57
C ALA A 127 -5.54 -13.47 -16.83
N TYR A 128 -4.61 -14.26 -16.31
CA TYR A 128 -4.96 -15.42 -15.50
C TYR A 128 -5.68 -15.04 -14.21
N LEU A 129 -5.18 -14.03 -13.51
CA LEU A 129 -5.84 -13.54 -12.29
C LEU A 129 -7.22 -12.96 -12.59
N HIS A 130 -7.38 -12.19 -13.68
CA HIS A 130 -8.67 -11.70 -14.17
C HIS A 130 -9.65 -12.87 -14.40
N HIS A 131 -9.20 -13.91 -15.11
CA HIS A 131 -10.01 -15.11 -15.36
C HIS A 131 -10.49 -15.76 -14.05
N LEU A 132 -9.61 -15.95 -13.07
CA LEU A 132 -9.98 -16.53 -11.78
C LEU A 132 -11.07 -15.72 -11.06
N PHE A 133 -10.98 -14.39 -11.08
CA PHE A 133 -12.02 -13.54 -10.51
C PHE A 133 -13.35 -13.63 -11.27
N LYS A 134 -13.31 -13.70 -12.60
CA LYS A 134 -14.53 -13.87 -13.42
C LYS A 134 -15.17 -15.24 -13.24
N ALA A 135 -14.38 -16.27 -13.05
CA ALA A 135 -14.84 -17.63 -12.77
C ALA A 135 -15.31 -17.84 -11.32
N GLY A 136 -15.08 -16.88 -10.43
CA GLY A 136 -15.40 -16.98 -9.00
C GLY A 136 -14.48 -17.92 -8.22
N GLU A 137 -13.27 -18.19 -8.73
CA GLU A 137 -12.31 -19.09 -8.11
C GLU A 137 -11.62 -18.48 -6.89
N PHE A 138 -11.65 -19.14 -5.75
CA PHE A 138 -11.00 -18.69 -4.52
C PHE A 138 -9.49 -18.50 -4.66
N LEU A 139 -8.85 -19.21 -5.60
CA LEU A 139 -7.43 -19.03 -5.88
C LEU A 139 -7.13 -17.58 -6.28
N GLY A 140 -8.01 -16.92 -7.04
CA GLY A 140 -7.86 -15.50 -7.39
C GLY A 140 -7.72 -14.61 -6.16
N MET A 141 -8.59 -14.77 -5.18
CA MET A 141 -8.54 -14.01 -3.93
C MET A 141 -7.26 -14.29 -3.12
N ARG A 142 -6.79 -15.54 -3.12
CA ARG A 142 -5.53 -15.90 -2.44
C ARG A 142 -4.32 -15.26 -3.09
N LEU A 143 -4.21 -15.31 -4.42
CA LEU A 143 -3.12 -14.68 -5.17
C LEU A 143 -3.11 -13.15 -4.97
N ALA A 144 -4.28 -12.52 -5.10
CA ALA A 144 -4.44 -11.09 -4.86
C ALA A 144 -4.07 -10.69 -3.41
N THR A 145 -4.43 -11.54 -2.43
CA THR A 145 -4.08 -11.31 -1.03
C THR A 145 -2.58 -11.40 -0.80
N ALA A 146 -1.91 -12.40 -1.38
CA ALA A 146 -0.46 -12.55 -1.28
C ALA A 146 0.27 -11.34 -1.90
N GLN A 147 -0.18 -10.88 -3.08
CA GLN A 147 0.31 -9.68 -3.73
C GLN A 147 0.22 -8.45 -2.81
N ASN A 148 -0.98 -8.15 -2.29
CA ASN A 148 -1.20 -6.97 -1.47
C ASN A 148 -0.48 -7.04 -0.13
N LEU A 149 -0.48 -8.19 0.55
CA LEU A 149 0.25 -8.35 1.80
C LEU A 149 1.75 -8.15 1.59
N ARG A 150 2.33 -8.76 0.54
CA ARG A 150 3.75 -8.59 0.29
C ARG A 150 4.12 -7.15 -0.08
N PHE A 151 3.26 -6.46 -0.84
CA PHE A 151 3.43 -5.04 -1.12
C PHE A 151 3.56 -4.22 0.19
N TYR A 152 2.62 -4.39 1.13
CA TYR A 152 2.66 -3.68 2.42
C TYR A 152 3.87 -4.06 3.27
N MET A 153 4.19 -5.35 3.35
CA MET A 153 5.37 -5.81 4.11
C MET A 153 6.66 -5.24 3.54
N ARG A 154 6.82 -5.27 2.21
CA ARG A 154 7.98 -4.72 1.55
C ARG A 154 8.08 -3.20 1.75
N MET A 155 6.97 -2.49 1.67
CA MET A 155 6.92 -1.05 1.96
C MET A 155 7.44 -0.76 3.38
N MET A 156 7.00 -1.50 4.38
CA MET A 156 7.47 -1.34 5.75
C MET A 156 8.95 -1.72 5.92
N GLU A 157 9.43 -2.74 5.22
CA GLU A 157 10.85 -3.10 5.20
C GLU A 157 11.72 -1.96 4.64
N GLU A 158 11.29 -1.34 3.54
CA GLU A 158 12.01 -0.22 2.93
C GLU A 158 11.94 1.06 3.79
N LEU A 159 10.78 1.35 4.40
CA LEU A 159 10.65 2.48 5.33
C LEU A 159 11.61 2.36 6.52
N ARG A 160 11.74 1.15 7.10
CA ARG A 160 12.69 0.92 8.22
C ARG A 160 14.16 1.18 7.87
N LYS A 161 14.53 1.13 6.60
CA LYS A 161 15.90 1.44 6.15
C LYS A 161 16.16 2.95 6.07
N LEU A 162 15.11 3.77 6.10
CA LEU A 162 15.19 5.22 6.01
C LEU A 162 15.17 5.92 7.38
N LEU A 163 14.84 5.18 8.44
CA LEU A 163 14.80 5.62 9.84
C LEU A 163 16.11 5.31 10.55
#